data_999354ce359b610c5564be12131d464e
#
_entry.id   999354ce359b610c5564be12131d464e
#
_cell.length_a   1.000
_cell.length_b   1.000
_cell.length_c   1.000
_cell.angle_alpha   90.00
_cell.angle_beta   90.00
_cell.angle_gamma   90.00
#
_symmetry.space_group_name_H-M   'P 1'
#
loop_
_entity.id
_entity.type
_entity.pdbx_description
1 polymer ?
#
loop_
_entity_poly.entity_id
_entity_poly.type
_entity_poly.pdbx_seq_one_letter_code
_entity_poly.pdbx_strand_id
1 'polypeptide(L)'
;DMLYIPEKSLSPAAQMEIRGLATFANPEFYRAQSMHKSVFGKPRLIDLSELKDGYVAIPRGCKTQLEQLLRETGVTAHYSDERKSDNQIMMTFKGALRPEQQIAADQMLIYEDGIMSAPTGFGKTVIGAYLIASIGLPALVIVPKTALITQWKSQLERFIDITDNREPVRTPKGRISKRQPPIIGQIGGGKNAVSGLVDIASFQSLSGKDGQTGEPIVKDLVRNYGLIICDECHHAAAPQLELVLKSAPAKYVYGLSATPERSDGLTKALSMLCGPLRYVIDPKKQAIQQGIQRIVRPRFTGIRLPAYEPGASFNQILDLLCAHAARNELIVSDALEAASNGRHPLVLSKRKKHAEELFRLLKDRGHEPILLTGEIDAKERKAILNSLPCFEHEHRIIVATESLLGEGFDLSYLDTLLIATPISWDGSITQQAGRLHRSHEGKRRVEIFDYVDLSIPMLARMYQKRLKTYAKLGYEVYVAKDASQAEANILIDSSHFLETLNKDIVNATKNIFIAAPYASSACLTKLKDSLTSSMTRGIGIEIIIASNPRDDAKAVFAEMGIDYSVKIEGRLCATVIDEETVW
;
A
#
# COMPACT_ATOMS: atom_id res chain seq x y z
N ASP A 1 -17.16 5.80 18.68
CA ASP A 1 -18.22 5.45 19.63
C ASP A 1 -18.68 4.02 19.43
N MET A 2 -19.38 3.51 20.45
CA MET A 2 -19.85 2.11 20.53
C MET A 2 -21.38 2.08 20.50
N LEU A 3 -21.95 0.93 20.17
CA LEU A 3 -23.35 0.60 20.38
C LEU A 3 -23.47 -0.02 21.76
N TYR A 4 -24.24 0.60 22.64
CA TYR A 4 -24.43 0.17 24.02
C TYR A 4 -25.76 -0.56 24.15
N ILE A 5 -25.72 -1.83 24.54
CA ILE A 5 -26.92 -2.68 24.73
C ILE A 5 -27.03 -3.04 26.22
N PRO A 6 -28.13 -2.71 26.89
CA PRO A 6 -28.29 -2.99 28.32
C PRO A 6 -28.13 -4.49 28.64
N GLU A 7 -27.17 -4.83 29.48
CA GLU A 7 -26.89 -6.23 29.85
C GLU A 7 -28.10 -6.93 30.48
N LYS A 8 -28.83 -6.19 31.29
CA LYS A 8 -30.03 -6.70 31.97
C LYS A 8 -31.15 -7.15 31.04
N SER A 9 -31.20 -6.69 29.80
CA SER A 9 -32.17 -7.05 28.78
C SER A 9 -31.76 -8.27 27.95
N LEU A 10 -30.59 -8.84 28.20
CA LEU A 10 -29.99 -9.89 27.39
C LEU A 10 -29.89 -11.21 28.19
N SER A 11 -30.22 -12.32 27.54
CA SER A 11 -29.84 -13.64 28.04
C SER A 11 -28.32 -13.86 27.87
N PRO A 12 -27.71 -14.77 28.65
CA PRO A 12 -26.27 -15.09 28.44
C PRO A 12 -25.93 -15.51 27.00
N ALA A 13 -26.84 -16.23 26.35
CA ALA A 13 -26.65 -16.61 24.93
C ALA A 13 -26.66 -15.40 24.00
N ALA A 14 -27.62 -14.48 24.16
CA ALA A 14 -27.70 -13.26 23.40
C ALA A 14 -26.47 -12.36 23.62
N GLN A 15 -25.95 -12.29 24.85
CA GLN A 15 -24.68 -11.55 25.12
C GLN A 15 -23.50 -12.15 24.35
N MET A 16 -23.38 -13.49 24.32
CA MET A 16 -22.34 -14.16 23.56
C MET A 16 -22.45 -13.91 22.05
N GLU A 17 -23.67 -13.99 21.51
CA GLU A 17 -23.90 -13.71 20.08
C GLU A 17 -23.58 -12.27 19.71
N ILE A 18 -24.04 -11.29 20.49
CA ILE A 18 -23.76 -9.87 20.27
C ILE A 18 -22.26 -9.59 20.34
N ARG A 19 -21.57 -10.12 21.35
CA ARG A 19 -20.09 -9.99 21.44
C ARG A 19 -19.39 -10.68 20.28
N GLY A 20 -19.95 -11.81 19.79
CA GLY A 20 -19.46 -12.50 18.61
C GLY A 20 -19.42 -11.64 17.36
N LEU A 21 -20.35 -10.65 17.22
CA LEU A 21 -20.33 -9.69 16.11
C LEU A 21 -19.06 -8.81 16.10
N ALA A 22 -18.51 -8.54 17.27
CA ALA A 22 -17.28 -7.74 17.44
C ALA A 22 -16.01 -8.59 17.56
N THR A 23 -16.11 -9.92 17.34
CA THR A 23 -15.02 -10.86 17.52
C THR A 23 -14.62 -11.51 16.21
N PHE A 24 -13.33 -11.70 15.99
CA PHE A 24 -12.81 -12.37 14.79
C PHE A 24 -11.48 -13.09 15.05
N ALA A 25 -11.14 -14.04 14.16
CA ALA A 25 -9.89 -14.79 14.24
C ALA A 25 -8.67 -13.87 14.12
N ASN A 26 -7.70 -14.03 15.03
CA ASN A 26 -6.46 -13.25 15.01
C ASN A 26 -5.51 -13.77 13.92
N PRO A 27 -5.28 -13.02 12.83
CA PRO A 27 -4.44 -13.48 11.74
C PRO A 27 -2.98 -13.71 12.17
N GLU A 28 -2.49 -12.98 13.16
CA GLU A 28 -1.13 -13.14 13.66
C GLU A 28 -0.92 -14.47 14.39
N PHE A 29 -1.94 -14.90 15.16
CA PHE A 29 -1.91 -16.21 15.81
C PHE A 29 -1.82 -17.34 14.78
N TYR A 30 -2.74 -17.35 13.80
CA TYR A 30 -2.80 -18.42 12.81
C TYR A 30 -1.61 -18.42 11.85
N ARG A 31 -1.07 -17.25 11.54
CA ARG A 31 0.17 -17.14 10.77
C ARG A 31 1.38 -17.70 11.54
N ALA A 32 1.50 -17.39 12.84
CA ALA A 32 2.55 -17.94 13.67
C ALA A 32 2.42 -19.46 13.79
N GLN A 33 1.21 -19.97 14.00
CA GLN A 33 0.90 -21.40 14.05
C GLN A 33 1.27 -22.12 12.74
N SER A 34 0.86 -21.57 11.59
CA SER A 34 1.17 -22.17 10.28
C SER A 34 2.67 -22.17 9.95
N MET A 35 3.43 -21.26 10.56
CA MET A 35 4.88 -21.18 10.43
C MET A 35 5.62 -21.95 11.54
N HIS A 36 4.93 -22.72 12.38
CA HIS A 36 5.47 -23.41 13.55
C HIS A 36 6.26 -22.51 14.50
N LYS A 37 5.85 -21.23 14.61
CA LYS A 37 6.42 -20.24 15.54
C LYS A 37 5.63 -20.19 16.83
N SER A 38 6.24 -19.69 17.90
CA SER A 38 5.57 -19.50 19.18
C SER A 38 4.31 -18.64 19.04
N VAL A 39 3.21 -19.11 19.60
CA VAL A 39 1.92 -18.40 19.71
C VAL A 39 1.72 -17.83 21.12
N PHE A 40 2.72 -17.95 22.00
CA PHE A 40 2.65 -17.46 23.37
C PHE A 40 2.38 -15.94 23.38
N GLY A 41 1.43 -15.51 24.21
CA GLY A 41 1.03 -14.11 24.31
C GLY A 41 0.16 -13.60 23.15
N LYS A 42 -0.22 -14.45 22.18
CA LYS A 42 -1.10 -14.09 21.06
C LYS A 42 -2.47 -14.73 21.27
N PRO A 43 -3.54 -13.95 21.48
CA PRO A 43 -4.88 -14.50 21.58
C PRO A 43 -5.32 -15.11 20.24
N ARG A 44 -6.13 -16.17 20.29
CA ARG A 44 -6.72 -16.79 19.08
C ARG A 44 -7.74 -15.90 18.41
N LEU A 45 -8.47 -15.15 19.22
CA LEU A 45 -9.52 -14.24 18.78
C LEU A 45 -9.17 -12.83 19.21
N ILE A 46 -9.54 -11.87 18.39
CA ILE A 46 -9.53 -10.45 18.72
C ILE A 46 -10.99 -10.10 19.03
N ASP A 47 -11.23 -9.59 20.22
CA ASP A 47 -12.54 -9.15 20.70
C ASP A 47 -12.51 -7.63 20.90
N LEU A 48 -13.30 -6.90 20.12
CA LEU A 48 -13.43 -5.44 20.22
C LEU A 48 -14.65 -5.03 21.06
N SER A 49 -15.41 -6.01 21.62
CA SER A 49 -16.50 -5.73 22.54
C SER A 49 -15.98 -5.33 23.93
N GLU A 50 -16.79 -4.61 24.67
CA GLU A 50 -16.52 -4.22 26.05
C GLU A 50 -17.73 -4.47 26.93
N LEU A 51 -17.50 -4.84 28.19
CA LEU A 51 -18.53 -4.82 29.23
C LEU A 51 -18.28 -3.58 30.08
N LYS A 52 -19.17 -2.61 30.04
CA LYS A 52 -18.98 -1.32 30.68
C LYS A 52 -20.29 -0.79 31.24
N ASP A 53 -20.27 -0.40 32.50
CA ASP A 53 -21.38 0.28 33.19
C ASP A 53 -22.73 -0.44 33.06
N GLY A 54 -22.73 -1.79 32.98
CA GLY A 54 -23.95 -2.63 32.83
C GLY A 54 -24.46 -2.72 31.40
N TYR A 55 -23.60 -2.41 30.42
CA TYR A 55 -23.86 -2.53 28.99
C TYR A 55 -22.87 -3.48 28.32
N VAL A 56 -23.37 -4.22 27.33
CA VAL A 56 -22.54 -4.84 26.30
C VAL A 56 -22.30 -3.78 25.21
N ALA A 57 -21.06 -3.37 25.04
CA ALA A 57 -20.70 -2.37 24.04
C ALA A 57 -19.97 -3.04 22.87
N ILE A 58 -20.41 -2.76 21.64
CA ILE A 58 -19.75 -3.21 20.40
C ILE A 58 -19.47 -2.03 19.48
N PRO A 59 -18.44 -2.09 18.63
CA PRO A 59 -18.10 -1.00 17.72
C PRO A 59 -19.24 -0.63 16.77
N ARG A 60 -19.32 0.66 16.40
CA ARG A 60 -20.37 1.22 15.53
C ARG A 60 -20.54 0.51 14.19
N GLY A 61 -19.45 0.05 13.58
CA GLY A 61 -19.48 -0.66 12.31
C GLY A 61 -20.15 -2.03 12.38
N CYS A 62 -20.47 -2.55 13.58
CA CYS A 62 -21.26 -3.76 13.76
C CYS A 62 -22.78 -3.52 13.72
N LYS A 63 -23.24 -2.27 13.51
CA LYS A 63 -24.67 -1.91 13.55
C LYS A 63 -25.52 -2.75 12.60
N THR A 64 -25.11 -2.89 11.35
CA THR A 64 -25.87 -3.66 10.34
C THR A 64 -26.00 -5.13 10.72
N GLN A 65 -24.93 -5.75 11.25
CA GLN A 65 -24.96 -7.14 11.72
C GLN A 65 -25.86 -7.29 12.96
N LEU A 66 -25.80 -6.31 13.88
CA LEU A 66 -26.70 -6.29 15.04
C LEU A 66 -28.15 -6.18 14.60
N GLU A 67 -28.49 -5.28 13.69
CA GLU A 67 -29.85 -5.13 13.17
C GLU A 67 -30.33 -6.39 12.43
N GLN A 68 -29.43 -7.09 11.75
CA GLN A 68 -29.78 -8.38 11.15
C GLN A 68 -30.05 -9.44 12.21
N LEU A 69 -29.18 -9.57 13.21
CA LEU A 69 -29.38 -10.52 14.33
C LEU A 69 -30.71 -10.28 15.06
N LEU A 70 -31.02 -9.02 15.35
CA LEU A 70 -32.28 -8.65 16.02
C LEU A 70 -33.51 -9.01 15.17
N ARG A 71 -33.44 -8.79 13.84
CA ARG A 71 -34.52 -9.21 12.92
C ARG A 71 -34.70 -10.72 12.88
N GLU A 72 -33.61 -11.49 12.82
CA GLU A 72 -33.62 -12.95 12.79
C GLU A 72 -34.16 -13.55 14.08
N THR A 73 -33.94 -12.90 15.20
CA THR A 73 -34.44 -13.29 16.51
C THR A 73 -35.83 -12.71 16.85
N GLY A 74 -36.43 -11.92 15.97
CA GLY A 74 -37.75 -11.31 16.17
C GLY A 74 -37.78 -10.22 17.23
N VAL A 75 -36.62 -9.62 17.58
CA VAL A 75 -36.51 -8.58 18.61
C VAL A 75 -36.65 -7.21 17.97
N THR A 76 -37.55 -6.38 18.46
CA THR A 76 -37.68 -4.97 18.08
C THR A 76 -36.78 -4.13 18.99
N ALA A 77 -35.82 -3.42 18.42
CA ALA A 77 -34.95 -2.53 19.16
C ALA A 77 -35.40 -1.07 19.04
N HIS A 78 -35.30 -0.34 20.15
CA HIS A 78 -35.44 1.11 20.19
C HIS A 78 -34.07 1.74 20.36
N TYR A 79 -33.73 2.70 19.48
CA TYR A 79 -32.45 3.37 19.49
C TYR A 79 -32.54 4.77 20.12
N SER A 80 -31.68 5.05 21.09
CA SER A 80 -31.40 6.41 21.56
C SER A 80 -30.11 6.89 20.94
N ASP A 81 -30.13 8.01 20.25
CA ASP A 81 -28.92 8.60 19.63
C ASP A 81 -28.33 9.68 20.55
N GLU A 82 -27.26 9.32 21.24
CA GLU A 82 -26.53 10.22 22.15
C GLU A 82 -25.25 10.78 21.53
N ARG A 83 -25.06 10.57 20.24
CA ARG A 83 -23.86 11.04 19.53
C ARG A 83 -23.88 12.56 19.36
N LYS A 84 -22.67 13.14 19.33
CA LYS A 84 -22.48 14.57 19.10
C LYS A 84 -22.92 15.01 17.70
N SER A 85 -23.98 15.79 17.65
CA SER A 85 -24.52 16.40 16.42
C SER A 85 -24.98 17.84 16.59
N ASP A 86 -24.82 18.38 17.78
CA ASP A 86 -25.05 19.75 18.15
C ASP A 86 -23.87 20.66 17.77
N ASN A 87 -24.05 21.99 17.82
CA ASN A 87 -23.05 23.00 17.51
C ASN A 87 -22.67 23.07 16.02
N GLN A 88 -23.66 23.29 15.17
CA GLN A 88 -23.40 23.55 13.76
C GLN A 88 -22.51 24.77 13.55
N ILE A 89 -21.50 24.62 12.70
CA ILE A 89 -20.54 25.64 12.32
C ILE A 89 -20.78 26.00 10.86
N MET A 90 -20.88 27.30 10.58
CA MET A 90 -20.93 27.79 9.20
C MET A 90 -19.59 27.58 8.53
N MET A 91 -19.55 26.62 7.61
CA MET A 91 -18.37 26.30 6.80
C MET A 91 -18.75 26.30 5.32
N THR A 92 -17.87 26.83 4.49
CA THR A 92 -18.06 26.82 3.02
C THR A 92 -16.84 26.21 2.35
N PHE A 93 -17.06 25.27 1.43
CA PHE A 93 -15.98 24.73 0.62
C PHE A 93 -15.60 25.69 -0.49
N LYS A 94 -14.32 26.05 -0.59
CA LYS A 94 -13.77 26.92 -1.62
C LYS A 94 -13.24 26.12 -2.79
N GLY A 95 -13.87 26.24 -3.93
CA GLY A 95 -13.48 25.54 -5.16
C GLY A 95 -14.52 24.56 -5.65
N ALA A 96 -14.12 23.70 -6.57
CA ALA A 96 -14.96 22.64 -7.10
C ALA A 96 -14.24 21.30 -7.03
N LEU A 97 -14.94 20.25 -6.66
CA LEU A 97 -14.46 18.88 -6.79
C LEU A 97 -14.45 18.46 -8.26
N ARG A 98 -13.50 17.65 -8.64
CA ARG A 98 -13.56 16.96 -9.94
C ARG A 98 -14.75 16.00 -9.95
N PRO A 99 -15.32 15.66 -11.12
CA PRO A 99 -16.52 14.81 -11.20
C PRO A 99 -16.40 13.52 -10.37
N GLU A 100 -15.27 12.83 -10.44
CA GLU A 100 -15.05 11.57 -9.70
C GLU A 100 -14.91 11.80 -8.19
N GLN A 101 -14.36 12.94 -7.79
CA GLN A 101 -14.27 13.32 -6.38
C GLN A 101 -15.64 13.67 -5.82
N GLN A 102 -16.49 14.32 -6.63
CA GLN A 102 -17.87 14.64 -6.25
C GLN A 102 -18.67 13.34 -6.02
N ILE A 103 -18.60 12.38 -6.96
CA ILE A 103 -19.26 11.08 -6.81
C ILE A 103 -18.80 10.40 -5.51
N ALA A 104 -17.50 10.41 -5.23
CA ALA A 104 -16.95 9.80 -4.02
C ALA A 104 -17.46 10.49 -2.76
N ALA A 105 -17.50 11.82 -2.74
CA ALA A 105 -17.98 12.61 -1.62
C ALA A 105 -19.48 12.40 -1.38
N ASP A 106 -20.29 12.40 -2.43
CA ASP A 106 -21.74 12.20 -2.36
C ASP A 106 -22.06 10.81 -1.83
N GLN A 107 -21.32 9.78 -2.26
CA GLN A 107 -21.47 8.43 -1.73
C GLN A 107 -21.11 8.33 -0.23
N MET A 108 -20.10 9.05 0.22
CA MET A 108 -19.76 9.08 1.66
C MET A 108 -20.83 9.79 2.47
N LEU A 109 -21.40 10.90 1.97
CA LEU A 109 -22.43 11.68 2.67
C LEU A 109 -23.76 10.94 2.85
N ILE A 110 -24.02 9.85 2.11
CA ILE A 110 -25.20 8.99 2.32
C ILE A 110 -25.16 8.30 3.70
N TYR A 111 -23.97 8.07 4.23
CA TYR A 111 -23.74 7.28 5.43
C TYR A 111 -23.12 8.12 6.54
N GLU A 112 -23.40 7.76 7.78
CA GLU A 112 -22.80 8.40 8.96
C GLU A 112 -21.40 7.84 9.27
N ASP A 113 -21.09 6.66 8.76
CA ASP A 113 -19.80 6.01 8.93
C ASP A 113 -19.37 5.23 7.68
N GLY A 114 -18.10 5.06 7.52
CA GLY A 114 -17.56 4.22 6.46
C GLY A 114 -16.17 4.61 6.00
N ILE A 115 -15.65 3.78 5.12
CA ILE A 115 -14.31 3.90 4.58
C ILE A 115 -14.40 4.23 3.10
N MET A 116 -13.63 5.23 2.67
CA MET A 116 -13.35 5.52 1.26
C MET A 116 -11.95 5.03 0.91
N SER A 117 -11.87 4.14 -0.07
CA SER A 117 -10.61 3.71 -0.66
C SER A 117 -10.31 4.51 -1.92
N ALA A 118 -9.24 5.29 -1.89
CA ALA A 118 -8.82 6.11 -3.01
C ALA A 118 -7.31 6.07 -3.20
N PRO A 119 -6.80 5.87 -4.41
CA PRO A 119 -5.37 5.87 -4.69
C PRO A 119 -4.67 7.15 -4.22
N THR A 120 -3.36 7.06 -3.99
CA THR A 120 -2.54 8.24 -3.72
C THR A 120 -2.62 9.20 -4.91
N GLY A 121 -2.74 10.50 -4.65
CA GLY A 121 -2.90 11.52 -5.71
C GLY A 121 -4.34 11.74 -6.17
N PHE A 122 -5.32 10.96 -5.72
CA PHE A 122 -6.73 11.18 -6.03
C PHE A 122 -7.30 12.45 -5.42
N GLY A 123 -6.74 12.91 -4.30
CA GLY A 123 -7.19 14.09 -3.57
C GLY A 123 -8.05 13.76 -2.34
N LYS A 124 -7.73 12.67 -1.62
CA LYS A 124 -8.41 12.29 -0.37
C LYS A 124 -8.58 13.45 0.61
N THR A 125 -7.53 14.25 0.78
CA THR A 125 -7.53 15.41 1.68
C THR A 125 -8.52 16.50 1.23
N VAL A 126 -8.66 16.71 -0.08
CA VAL A 126 -9.62 17.67 -0.65
C VAL A 126 -11.06 17.19 -0.43
N ILE A 127 -11.31 15.88 -0.64
CA ILE A 127 -12.61 15.28 -0.34
C ILE A 127 -12.91 15.38 1.16
N GLY A 128 -11.92 15.10 2.03
CA GLY A 128 -12.07 15.27 3.47
C GLY A 128 -12.43 16.69 3.86
N ALA A 129 -11.81 17.69 3.24
CA ALA A 129 -12.17 19.11 3.42
C ALA A 129 -13.61 19.41 2.98
N TYR A 130 -14.03 18.85 1.83
CA TYR A 130 -15.40 18.97 1.35
C TYR A 130 -16.42 18.34 2.31
N LEU A 131 -16.13 17.12 2.84
CA LEU A 131 -16.99 16.45 3.82
C LEU A 131 -17.12 17.27 5.11
N ILE A 132 -16.02 17.86 5.61
CA ILE A 132 -16.02 18.73 6.78
C ILE A 132 -16.95 19.92 6.55
N ALA A 133 -16.79 20.61 5.42
CA ALA A 133 -17.60 21.78 5.10
C ALA A 133 -19.08 21.42 4.88
N SER A 134 -19.37 20.28 4.24
CA SER A 134 -20.75 19.83 3.95
C SER A 134 -21.50 19.42 5.22
N ILE A 135 -20.83 18.80 6.19
CA ILE A 135 -21.45 18.36 7.44
C ILE A 135 -21.60 19.52 8.43
N GLY A 136 -20.65 20.45 8.46
CA GLY A 136 -20.74 21.67 9.27
C GLY A 136 -20.73 21.42 10.78
N LEU A 137 -20.10 20.37 11.27
CA LEU A 137 -19.94 20.06 12.69
C LEU A 137 -18.47 20.26 13.12
N PRO A 138 -18.21 20.46 14.44
CA PRO A 138 -16.86 20.40 14.96
C PRO A 138 -16.17 19.11 14.49
N ALA A 139 -14.99 19.26 13.85
CA ALA A 139 -14.33 18.16 13.16
C ALA A 139 -12.93 17.89 13.72
N LEU A 140 -12.59 16.61 13.89
CA LEU A 140 -11.26 16.16 14.26
C LEU A 140 -10.68 15.30 13.13
N VAL A 141 -9.59 15.77 12.52
CA VAL A 141 -8.80 15.01 11.56
C VAL A 141 -7.69 14.27 12.30
N ILE A 142 -7.70 12.94 12.23
CA ILE A 142 -6.70 12.10 12.88
C ILE A 142 -5.73 11.58 11.82
N VAL A 143 -4.44 11.82 12.03
CA VAL A 143 -3.37 11.41 11.12
C VAL A 143 -2.36 10.48 11.79
N PRO A 144 -1.71 9.56 11.04
CA PRO A 144 -0.73 8.63 11.61
C PRO A 144 0.60 9.29 11.98
N LYS A 145 0.98 10.37 11.29
CA LYS A 145 2.28 11.04 11.47
C LYS A 145 2.12 12.55 11.55
N THR A 146 2.97 13.18 12.36
CA THR A 146 2.95 14.64 12.58
C THR A 146 3.23 15.45 11.30
N ALA A 147 3.99 14.91 10.36
CA ALA A 147 4.24 15.57 9.06
C ALA A 147 2.95 15.81 8.26
N LEU A 148 1.97 14.90 8.37
CA LEU A 148 0.67 15.05 7.70
C LEU A 148 -0.19 16.16 8.32
N ILE A 149 0.05 16.54 9.57
CA ILE A 149 -0.66 17.66 10.22
C ILE A 149 -0.49 18.95 9.41
N THR A 150 0.75 19.26 9.03
CA THR A 150 1.06 20.48 8.25
C THR A 150 0.38 20.44 6.87
N GLN A 151 0.41 19.28 6.22
CA GLN A 151 -0.24 19.09 4.93
C GLN A 151 -1.77 19.29 5.04
N TRP A 152 -2.42 18.63 6.00
CA TRP A 152 -3.86 18.79 6.23
C TRP A 152 -4.22 20.22 6.55
N LYS A 153 -3.43 20.87 7.43
CA LYS A 153 -3.67 22.27 7.79
C LYS A 153 -3.65 23.20 6.59
N SER A 154 -2.61 23.11 5.76
CA SER A 154 -2.49 23.88 4.53
C SER A 154 -3.66 23.64 3.55
N GLN A 155 -4.12 22.40 3.43
CA GLN A 155 -5.25 22.08 2.56
C GLN A 155 -6.58 22.58 3.12
N LEU A 156 -6.80 22.46 4.43
CA LEU A 156 -8.01 22.99 5.06
C LEU A 156 -8.08 24.52 4.95
N GLU A 157 -6.97 25.23 5.22
CA GLU A 157 -6.87 26.69 5.05
C GLU A 157 -7.14 27.13 3.60
N ARG A 158 -6.74 26.31 2.64
CA ARG A 158 -6.97 26.56 1.21
C ARG A 158 -8.41 26.32 0.78
N PHE A 159 -9.05 25.24 1.26
CA PHE A 159 -10.31 24.73 0.72
C PHE A 159 -11.54 24.99 1.60
N ILE A 160 -11.38 25.42 2.85
CA ILE A 160 -12.52 25.71 3.71
C ILE A 160 -12.46 27.16 4.17
N ASP A 161 -13.62 27.82 4.12
CA ASP A 161 -13.87 29.06 4.84
C ASP A 161 -14.76 28.77 6.04
N ILE A 162 -14.33 29.21 7.22
CA ILE A 162 -15.00 28.93 8.49
C ILE A 162 -15.39 30.26 9.13
N THR A 163 -16.69 30.48 9.33
CA THR A 163 -17.17 31.61 10.08
C THR A 163 -16.97 31.37 11.58
N ASP A 164 -16.10 32.14 12.20
CA ASP A 164 -15.82 32.05 13.64
C ASP A 164 -16.79 32.91 14.45
N ASN A 165 -17.80 32.24 15.00
CA ASN A 165 -18.78 32.88 15.88
C ASN A 165 -18.46 32.71 17.37
N ARG A 166 -17.25 32.21 17.72
CA ARG A 166 -16.86 31.99 19.11
C ARG A 166 -16.69 33.35 19.84
N GLU A 167 -17.09 33.38 21.08
CA GLU A 167 -16.80 34.50 21.96
C GLU A 167 -15.27 34.65 22.12
N PRO A 168 -14.74 35.89 21.98
CA PRO A 168 -13.30 36.08 22.13
C PRO A 168 -12.86 35.80 23.56
N VAL A 169 -11.78 35.04 23.69
CA VAL A 169 -11.19 34.71 25.00
C VAL A 169 -10.77 35.99 25.69
N ARG A 170 -11.24 36.17 26.93
CA ARG A 170 -10.93 37.35 27.75
C ARG A 170 -9.91 36.99 28.83
N THR A 171 -9.07 37.94 29.17
CA THR A 171 -8.18 37.86 30.34
C THR A 171 -8.97 37.95 31.64
N PRO A 172 -8.43 37.54 32.80
CA PRO A 172 -9.09 37.70 34.11
C PRO A 172 -9.52 39.14 34.43
N LYS A 173 -8.92 40.12 33.76
CA LYS A 173 -9.28 41.54 33.87
C LYS A 173 -10.33 42.00 32.85
N GLY A 174 -11.02 41.07 32.16
CA GLY A 174 -12.09 41.33 31.20
C GLY A 174 -11.65 41.82 29.81
N ARG A 175 -10.36 42.07 29.56
CA ARG A 175 -9.84 42.51 28.25
C ARG A 175 -9.73 41.32 27.30
N ILE A 176 -9.95 41.55 25.99
CA ILE A 176 -9.74 40.52 24.97
C ILE A 176 -8.27 40.06 25.02
N SER A 177 -8.08 38.75 25.15
CA SER A 177 -6.75 38.15 25.16
C SER A 177 -6.08 38.33 23.78
N LYS A 178 -4.80 38.67 23.77
CA LYS A 178 -4.00 38.68 22.52
C LYS A 178 -3.81 37.26 21.93
N ARG A 179 -3.99 36.22 22.73
CA ARG A 179 -3.91 34.82 22.30
C ARG A 179 -5.33 34.27 22.14
N GLN A 180 -5.87 34.38 20.96
CA GLN A 180 -7.12 33.72 20.58
C GLN A 180 -6.83 32.31 20.07
N PRO A 181 -7.75 31.33 20.25
CA PRO A 181 -7.62 30.03 19.66
C PRO A 181 -7.61 30.17 18.12
N PRO A 182 -6.81 29.31 17.43
CA PRO A 182 -6.78 29.34 15.98
C PRO A 182 -8.14 28.92 15.38
N ILE A 183 -8.41 29.22 14.13
CA ILE A 183 -9.58 28.71 13.41
C ILE A 183 -9.38 27.21 13.12
N ILE A 184 -8.18 26.82 12.64
CA ILE A 184 -7.80 25.44 12.45
C ILE A 184 -6.71 25.10 13.45
N GLY A 185 -7.01 24.19 14.38
CA GLY A 185 -6.12 23.82 15.47
C GLY A 185 -5.15 22.70 15.12
N GLN A 186 -4.16 22.51 16.00
CA GLN A 186 -3.14 21.50 15.84
C GLN A 186 -2.79 20.85 17.20
N ILE A 187 -2.81 19.52 17.23
CA ILE A 187 -2.45 18.71 18.40
C ILE A 187 -1.39 17.69 17.99
N GLY A 188 -0.16 17.90 18.45
CA GLY A 188 1.01 17.08 18.07
C GLY A 188 2.10 17.87 17.37
N GLY A 189 3.27 17.24 17.20
CA GLY A 189 4.45 17.91 16.65
C GLY A 189 4.96 19.07 17.52
N GLY A 190 4.88 18.94 18.84
CA GLY A 190 5.30 19.98 19.78
C GLY A 190 4.30 21.12 19.96
N LYS A 191 3.13 21.05 19.34
CA LYS A 191 2.06 22.06 19.47
C LYS A 191 0.80 21.44 20.09
N ASN A 192 0.12 22.22 20.91
CA ASN A 192 -1.18 21.89 21.48
C ASN A 192 -2.07 23.15 21.45
N ALA A 193 -2.55 23.49 20.27
CA ALA A 193 -3.38 24.65 20.02
C ALA A 193 -4.74 24.19 19.49
N VAL A 194 -5.66 23.91 20.41
CA VAL A 194 -7.01 23.42 20.10
C VAL A 194 -7.87 24.57 19.59
N SER A 195 -8.55 24.36 18.50
CA SER A 195 -9.56 25.26 17.94
C SER A 195 -10.94 25.01 18.55
N GLY A 196 -11.36 23.74 18.61
CA GLY A 196 -12.73 23.34 18.90
C GLY A 196 -13.68 23.47 17.70
N LEU A 197 -13.22 24.01 16.56
CA LEU A 197 -13.95 24.06 15.29
C LEU A 197 -13.48 22.93 14.37
N VAL A 198 -12.25 23.04 13.87
CA VAL A 198 -11.59 22.00 13.07
C VAL A 198 -10.19 21.82 13.62
N ASP A 199 -9.89 20.65 14.11
CA ASP A 199 -8.61 20.30 14.70
C ASP A 199 -7.96 19.14 13.98
N ILE A 200 -6.63 19.16 13.89
CA ILE A 200 -5.83 18.11 13.29
C ILE A 200 -4.91 17.54 14.37
N ALA A 201 -4.95 16.24 14.56
CA ALA A 201 -4.17 15.58 15.59
C ALA A 201 -3.44 14.34 15.08
N SER A 202 -2.24 14.06 15.57
CA SER A 202 -1.70 12.71 15.47
C SER A 202 -2.37 11.81 16.52
N PHE A 203 -2.68 10.56 16.19
CA PHE A 203 -3.37 9.67 17.13
C PHE A 203 -2.60 9.46 18.44
N GLN A 204 -1.24 9.47 18.37
CA GLN A 204 -0.39 9.39 19.57
C GLN A 204 -0.57 10.59 20.50
N SER A 205 -0.95 11.75 19.95
CA SER A 205 -1.18 12.98 20.73
C SER A 205 -2.55 13.02 21.40
N LEU A 206 -3.48 12.14 21.02
CA LEU A 206 -4.84 12.05 21.56
C LEU A 206 -4.96 11.09 22.74
N SER A 207 -3.98 10.20 22.92
CA SER A 207 -3.93 9.22 24.00
C SER A 207 -2.73 9.46 24.90
N GLY A 208 -2.80 8.95 26.12
CA GLY A 208 -1.74 9.01 27.11
C GLY A 208 -1.84 7.82 28.06
N LYS A 209 -1.12 7.89 29.16
CA LYS A 209 -1.26 6.95 30.28
C LYS A 209 -1.74 7.72 31.49
N ASP A 210 -2.66 7.14 32.23
CA ASP A 210 -3.05 7.64 33.53
C ASP A 210 -1.84 7.64 34.46
N GLY A 211 -1.62 8.75 35.15
CA GLY A 211 -0.45 8.93 36.01
C GLY A 211 -0.46 8.07 37.29
N GLN A 212 -1.63 7.54 37.68
CA GLN A 212 -1.80 6.72 38.90
C GLN A 212 -1.88 5.24 38.56
N THR A 213 -2.67 4.87 37.55
CA THR A 213 -2.92 3.46 37.18
C THR A 213 -1.99 2.96 36.08
N GLY A 214 -1.39 3.86 35.29
CA GLY A 214 -0.60 3.51 34.11
C GLY A 214 -1.43 3.02 32.93
N GLU A 215 -2.75 3.00 33.06
CA GLU A 215 -3.69 2.57 32.01
C GLU A 215 -3.74 3.58 30.86
N PRO A 216 -3.99 3.13 29.63
CA PRO A 216 -4.15 4.02 28.49
C PRO A 216 -5.44 4.84 28.62
N ILE A 217 -5.31 6.17 28.49
CA ILE A 217 -6.42 7.12 28.53
C ILE A 217 -6.50 7.94 27.25
N VAL A 218 -7.71 8.37 26.90
CA VAL A 218 -7.96 9.31 25.79
C VAL A 218 -8.22 10.70 26.36
N LYS A 219 -7.69 11.72 25.70
CA LYS A 219 -7.94 13.11 26.08
C LYS A 219 -9.42 13.48 25.94
N ASP A 220 -10.01 14.13 26.90
CA ASP A 220 -11.43 14.51 26.92
C ASP A 220 -11.85 15.34 25.72
N LEU A 221 -10.94 16.11 25.13
CA LEU A 221 -11.24 16.91 23.94
C LEU A 221 -11.82 16.08 22.78
N VAL A 222 -11.51 14.78 22.69
CA VAL A 222 -12.02 13.89 21.63
C VAL A 222 -13.57 13.79 21.68
N ARG A 223 -14.16 14.02 22.83
CA ARG A 223 -15.61 13.97 23.03
C ARG A 223 -16.36 15.21 22.50
N ASN A 224 -15.63 16.24 22.03
CA ASN A 224 -16.25 17.49 21.61
C ASN A 224 -16.56 17.56 20.12
N TYR A 225 -16.15 16.55 19.34
CA TYR A 225 -16.30 16.57 17.89
C TYR A 225 -17.48 15.73 17.42
N GLY A 226 -18.24 16.28 16.48
CA GLY A 226 -19.36 15.60 15.81
C GLY A 226 -18.92 14.85 14.55
N LEU A 227 -17.75 15.18 14.01
CA LEU A 227 -17.16 14.52 12.85
C LEU A 227 -15.71 14.11 13.12
N ILE A 228 -15.37 12.88 12.80
CA ILE A 228 -14.00 12.39 12.78
C ILE A 228 -13.63 11.96 11.36
N ILE A 229 -12.50 12.46 10.87
CA ILE A 229 -11.86 11.95 9.66
C ILE A 229 -10.55 11.26 10.05
N CYS A 230 -10.46 9.97 9.76
CA CYS A 230 -9.29 9.16 10.03
C CYS A 230 -8.50 8.98 8.73
N ASP A 231 -7.44 9.77 8.54
CA ASP A 231 -6.58 9.65 7.35
C ASP A 231 -5.62 8.46 7.51
N GLU A 232 -5.34 7.78 6.39
CA GLU A 232 -4.64 6.50 6.33
C GLU A 232 -5.16 5.51 7.40
N CYS A 233 -6.48 5.36 7.42
CA CYS A 233 -7.21 4.62 8.44
C CYS A 233 -6.78 3.14 8.57
N HIS A 234 -6.03 2.60 7.61
CA HIS A 234 -5.42 1.27 7.74
C HIS A 234 -4.47 1.16 8.96
N HIS A 235 -4.07 2.27 9.56
CA HIS A 235 -3.39 2.29 10.86
C HIS A 235 -4.34 2.16 12.07
N ALA A 236 -5.69 2.15 11.87
CA ALA A 236 -6.69 2.16 12.95
C ALA A 236 -6.65 0.94 13.89
N ALA A 237 -6.07 -0.16 13.47
CA ALA A 237 -5.85 -1.32 14.35
C ALA A 237 -4.65 -1.14 15.31
N ALA A 238 -4.01 0.04 15.35
CA ALA A 238 -3.10 0.37 16.45
C ALA A 238 -3.93 0.60 17.72
N PRO A 239 -3.55 -0.01 18.88
CA PRO A 239 -4.35 0.04 20.10
C PRO A 239 -4.74 1.46 20.55
N GLN A 240 -3.87 2.42 20.30
CA GLN A 240 -4.13 3.82 20.64
C GLN A 240 -5.24 4.46 19.81
N LEU A 241 -5.28 4.18 18.50
CA LEU A 241 -6.31 4.73 17.62
C LEU A 241 -7.64 4.00 17.82
N GLU A 242 -7.63 2.70 18.08
CA GLU A 242 -8.80 1.94 18.50
C GLU A 242 -9.46 2.59 19.73
N LEU A 243 -8.66 2.87 20.76
CA LEU A 243 -9.13 3.49 21.99
C LEU A 243 -9.75 4.88 21.73
N VAL A 244 -9.12 5.69 20.87
CA VAL A 244 -9.63 7.01 20.48
C VAL A 244 -10.98 6.88 19.77
N LEU A 245 -11.11 5.98 18.79
CA LEU A 245 -12.34 5.79 18.02
C LEU A 245 -13.48 5.24 18.87
N LYS A 246 -13.20 4.32 19.79
CA LYS A 246 -14.18 3.82 20.76
C LYS A 246 -14.68 4.88 21.74
N SER A 247 -13.81 5.85 22.08
CA SER A 247 -14.14 6.91 23.05
C SER A 247 -14.84 8.12 22.45
N ALA A 248 -14.89 8.25 21.13
CA ALA A 248 -15.37 9.43 20.44
C ALA A 248 -16.88 9.33 20.13
N PRO A 249 -17.76 10.15 20.76
CA PRO A 249 -19.21 10.13 20.50
C PRO A 249 -19.60 10.88 19.22
N ALA A 250 -18.71 10.93 18.24
CA ALA A 250 -18.94 11.62 16.98
C ALA A 250 -20.06 10.96 16.17
N LYS A 251 -21.00 11.75 15.64
CA LYS A 251 -22.04 11.23 14.76
C LYS A 251 -21.44 10.66 13.48
N TYR A 252 -20.51 11.38 12.86
CA TYR A 252 -19.87 10.98 11.61
C TYR A 252 -18.43 10.51 11.83
N VAL A 253 -18.10 9.33 11.26
CA VAL A 253 -16.74 8.78 11.29
C VAL A 253 -16.35 8.28 9.91
N TYR A 254 -15.42 8.94 9.24
CA TYR A 254 -14.97 8.54 7.93
C TYR A 254 -13.49 8.14 7.92
N GLY A 255 -13.23 6.95 7.40
CA GLY A 255 -11.89 6.45 7.13
C GLY A 255 -11.47 6.77 5.70
N LEU A 256 -10.28 7.33 5.52
CA LEU A 256 -9.66 7.56 4.21
C LEU A 256 -8.42 6.68 4.10
N SER A 257 -8.28 5.90 3.03
CA SER A 257 -7.09 5.08 2.81
C SER A 257 -6.80 4.87 1.34
N ALA A 258 -5.53 4.69 0.98
CA ALA A 258 -5.14 4.22 -0.34
C ALA A 258 -5.22 2.68 -0.43
N THR A 259 -5.10 2.00 0.69
CA THR A 259 -5.06 0.53 0.81
C THR A 259 -5.86 0.12 2.04
N PRO A 260 -7.18 -0.07 1.91
CA PRO A 260 -8.01 -0.47 3.04
C PRO A 260 -7.72 -1.91 3.49
N GLU A 261 -7.20 -2.74 2.59
CA GLU A 261 -6.74 -4.09 2.92
C GLU A 261 -5.41 -4.03 3.67
N ARG A 262 -5.35 -4.68 4.81
CA ARG A 262 -4.15 -4.75 5.66
C ARG A 262 -3.40 -6.06 5.41
N SER A 263 -2.08 -5.94 5.28
CA SER A 263 -1.20 -7.11 5.12
C SER A 263 -1.15 -8.02 6.35
N ASP A 264 -1.52 -7.50 7.53
CA ASP A 264 -1.60 -8.26 8.78
C ASP A 264 -2.95 -8.97 8.97
N GLY A 265 -3.96 -8.68 8.10
CA GLY A 265 -5.29 -9.29 8.14
C GLY A 265 -6.28 -8.62 9.09
N LEU A 266 -5.93 -7.49 9.71
CA LEU A 266 -6.79 -6.76 10.65
C LEU A 266 -7.80 -5.82 9.96
N THR A 267 -8.12 -6.05 8.69
CA THR A 267 -9.12 -5.27 7.92
C THR A 267 -10.50 -5.29 8.58
N LYS A 268 -10.86 -6.41 9.24
CA LYS A 268 -12.15 -6.50 9.98
C LYS A 268 -12.23 -5.50 11.12
N ALA A 269 -11.15 -5.34 11.89
CA ALA A 269 -11.12 -4.35 12.97
C ALA A 269 -11.35 -2.92 12.44
N LEU A 270 -10.76 -2.61 11.29
CA LEU A 270 -10.94 -1.32 10.66
C LEU A 270 -12.40 -1.04 10.28
N SER A 271 -13.07 -2.04 9.67
CA SER A 271 -14.50 -1.91 9.33
C SER A 271 -15.40 -1.82 10.57
N MET A 272 -15.06 -2.48 11.66
CA MET A 272 -15.79 -2.39 12.91
C MET A 272 -15.66 -1.00 13.57
N LEU A 273 -14.48 -0.36 13.45
CA LEU A 273 -14.21 0.94 14.10
C LEU A 273 -14.65 2.13 13.26
N CYS A 274 -14.43 2.11 11.95
CA CYS A 274 -14.72 3.23 11.04
C CYS A 274 -15.96 3.02 10.17
N GLY A 275 -16.64 1.88 10.30
CA GLY A 275 -17.72 1.48 9.39
C GLY A 275 -17.20 0.73 8.16
N PRO A 276 -18.12 0.15 7.36
CA PRO A 276 -17.79 -0.64 6.18
C PRO A 276 -17.19 0.19 5.05
N LEU A 277 -16.58 -0.50 4.07
CA LEU A 277 -16.09 0.11 2.84
C LEU A 277 -17.28 0.60 2.00
N ARG A 278 -17.44 1.93 1.88
CA ARG A 278 -18.59 2.57 1.19
C ARG A 278 -18.29 2.91 -0.26
N TYR A 279 -17.04 3.29 -0.53
CA TYR A 279 -16.64 3.67 -1.89
C TYR A 279 -15.19 3.27 -2.19
N VAL A 280 -14.98 2.73 -3.39
CA VAL A 280 -13.66 2.33 -3.89
C VAL A 280 -13.43 2.96 -5.25
N ILE A 281 -12.35 3.72 -5.35
CA ILE A 281 -11.90 4.25 -6.63
C ILE A 281 -11.01 3.20 -7.30
N ASP A 282 -11.40 2.78 -8.51
CA ASP A 282 -10.62 1.88 -9.34
C ASP A 282 -9.39 2.62 -9.91
N PRO A 283 -8.15 2.23 -9.54
CA PRO A 283 -6.94 2.87 -10.04
C PRO A 283 -6.79 2.81 -11.57
N LYS A 284 -7.34 1.78 -12.23
CA LYS A 284 -7.30 1.63 -13.69
C LYS A 284 -8.20 2.65 -14.37
N LYS A 285 -9.44 2.79 -13.87
CA LYS A 285 -10.37 3.80 -14.39
C LYS A 285 -9.80 5.20 -14.21
N GLN A 286 -9.20 5.47 -13.06
CA GLN A 286 -8.52 6.75 -12.82
C GLN A 286 -7.38 7.00 -13.82
N ALA A 287 -6.56 5.99 -14.13
CA ALA A 287 -5.47 6.12 -15.10
C ALA A 287 -5.99 6.53 -16.50
N ILE A 288 -7.04 5.85 -16.95
CA ILE A 288 -7.69 6.13 -18.25
C ILE A 288 -8.22 7.57 -18.28
N GLN A 289 -8.92 8.00 -17.23
CA GLN A 289 -9.49 9.34 -17.14
C GLN A 289 -8.43 10.45 -17.10
N GLN A 290 -7.30 10.18 -16.46
CA GLN A 290 -6.16 11.11 -16.42
C GLN A 290 -5.42 11.19 -17.75
N GLY A 291 -5.60 10.24 -18.67
CA GLY A 291 -4.84 10.15 -19.92
C GLY A 291 -3.35 9.91 -19.72
N ILE A 292 -2.95 9.42 -18.54
CA ILE A 292 -1.54 9.16 -18.19
C ILE A 292 -1.26 7.67 -18.42
N GLN A 293 -0.39 7.38 -19.40
CA GLN A 293 0.09 6.03 -19.64
C GLN A 293 0.98 5.58 -18.48
N ARG A 294 0.76 4.36 -17.97
CA ARG A 294 1.49 3.78 -16.84
C ARG A 294 2.28 2.56 -17.30
N ILE A 295 3.59 2.62 -17.23
CA ILE A 295 4.50 1.58 -17.75
C ILE A 295 5.41 1.09 -16.65
N VAL A 296 5.58 -0.24 -16.55
CA VAL A 296 6.66 -0.87 -15.80
C VAL A 296 7.70 -1.39 -16.78
N ARG A 297 8.97 -1.06 -16.54
CA ARG A 297 10.14 -1.61 -17.23
C ARG A 297 10.88 -2.57 -16.30
N PRO A 298 10.65 -3.88 -16.39
CA PRO A 298 11.47 -4.85 -15.67
C PRO A 298 12.92 -4.78 -16.18
N ARG A 299 13.86 -4.69 -15.24
CA ARG A 299 15.29 -4.71 -15.52
C ARG A 299 15.87 -5.97 -14.89
N PHE A 300 16.05 -7.02 -15.70
CA PHE A 300 16.63 -8.27 -15.25
C PHE A 300 18.12 -8.08 -15.04
N THR A 301 18.57 -8.20 -13.80
CA THR A 301 19.96 -7.89 -13.45
C THR A 301 20.93 -9.01 -13.85
N GLY A 302 20.44 -10.25 -13.99
CA GLY A 302 21.27 -11.42 -14.30
C GLY A 302 22.34 -11.73 -13.24
N ILE A 303 22.35 -11.01 -12.12
CA ILE A 303 23.39 -11.14 -11.11
C ILE A 303 23.28 -12.45 -10.35
N ARG A 304 24.44 -13.02 -10.03
CA ARG A 304 24.59 -14.10 -9.06
C ARG A 304 25.29 -13.55 -7.84
N LEU A 305 24.79 -13.87 -6.66
CA LEU A 305 25.43 -13.47 -5.41
C LEU A 305 26.26 -14.66 -4.88
N PRO A 306 27.59 -14.64 -5.04
CA PRO A 306 28.46 -15.75 -4.59
C PRO A 306 28.37 -16.02 -3.09
N ALA A 307 28.10 -14.96 -2.30
CA ALA A 307 27.93 -15.05 -0.85
C ALA A 307 26.48 -15.36 -0.41
N TYR A 308 25.60 -15.74 -1.36
CA TYR A 308 24.24 -16.14 -1.02
C TYR A 308 24.20 -17.55 -0.47
N GLU A 309 23.80 -17.70 0.78
CA GLU A 309 23.54 -19.00 1.41
C GLU A 309 22.03 -19.30 1.42
N PRO A 310 21.60 -20.54 1.09
CA PRO A 310 20.22 -20.94 1.24
C PRO A 310 19.77 -20.78 2.70
N GLY A 311 18.75 -19.91 2.93
CA GLY A 311 18.28 -19.59 4.28
C GLY A 311 18.70 -18.20 4.79
N ALA A 312 19.52 -17.47 4.03
CA ALA A 312 19.86 -16.09 4.36
C ALA A 312 18.59 -15.22 4.57
N SER A 313 18.63 -14.37 5.60
CA SER A 313 17.54 -13.44 5.88
C SER A 313 17.41 -12.39 4.77
N PHE A 314 16.21 -11.81 4.64
CA PHE A 314 15.98 -10.74 3.67
C PHE A 314 16.96 -9.56 3.84
N ASN A 315 17.32 -9.23 5.07
CA ASN A 315 18.26 -8.14 5.34
C ASN A 315 19.68 -8.44 4.81
N GLN A 316 20.17 -9.68 4.98
CA GLN A 316 21.45 -10.11 4.45
C GLN A 316 21.46 -10.09 2.91
N ILE A 317 20.38 -10.60 2.29
CA ILE A 317 20.23 -10.55 0.83
C ILE A 317 20.23 -9.09 0.35
N LEU A 318 19.51 -8.21 1.03
CA LEU A 318 19.42 -6.80 0.69
C LEU A 318 20.78 -6.10 0.77
N ASP A 319 21.58 -6.40 1.80
CA ASP A 319 22.91 -5.82 1.96
C ASP A 319 23.86 -6.28 0.84
N LEU A 320 23.78 -7.56 0.41
CA LEU A 320 24.53 -8.07 -0.73
C LEU A 320 24.12 -7.39 -2.05
N LEU A 321 22.82 -7.20 -2.28
CA LEU A 321 22.32 -6.50 -3.48
C LEU A 321 22.79 -5.04 -3.51
N CYS A 322 22.73 -4.36 -2.38
CA CYS A 322 23.16 -2.96 -2.28
C CYS A 322 24.67 -2.78 -2.52
N ALA A 323 25.47 -3.78 -2.19
CA ALA A 323 26.92 -3.76 -2.42
C ALA A 323 27.32 -4.20 -3.84
N HIS A 324 26.40 -4.69 -4.67
CA HIS A 324 26.72 -5.28 -5.97
C HIS A 324 26.97 -4.19 -7.03
N ALA A 325 28.24 -4.00 -7.43
CA ALA A 325 28.68 -2.92 -8.32
C ALA A 325 27.93 -2.89 -9.67
N ALA A 326 27.85 -4.02 -10.38
CA ALA A 326 27.19 -4.05 -11.69
C ALA A 326 25.68 -3.72 -11.61
N ARG A 327 25.02 -4.08 -10.50
CA ARG A 327 23.63 -3.71 -10.26
C ARG A 327 23.47 -2.20 -10.04
N ASN A 328 24.36 -1.62 -9.26
CA ASN A 328 24.37 -0.19 -9.00
C ASN A 328 24.66 0.62 -10.27
N GLU A 329 25.58 0.13 -11.11
CA GLU A 329 25.87 0.72 -12.42
C GLU A 329 24.64 0.70 -13.35
N LEU A 330 23.88 -0.40 -13.38
CA LEU A 330 22.64 -0.49 -14.15
C LEU A 330 21.61 0.54 -13.66
N ILE A 331 21.43 0.69 -12.34
CA ILE A 331 20.50 1.66 -11.74
C ILE A 331 20.91 3.09 -12.11
N VAL A 332 22.20 3.40 -12.01
CA VAL A 332 22.75 4.71 -12.35
C VAL A 332 22.58 5.02 -13.83
N SER A 333 22.88 4.05 -14.71
CA SER A 333 22.70 4.19 -16.16
C SER A 333 21.25 4.48 -16.53
N ASP A 334 20.30 3.71 -15.97
CA ASP A 334 18.87 3.91 -16.22
C ASP A 334 18.39 5.29 -15.72
N ALA A 335 18.89 5.76 -14.56
CA ALA A 335 18.55 7.07 -14.03
C ALA A 335 19.06 8.21 -14.93
N LEU A 336 20.29 8.07 -15.45
CA LEU A 336 20.90 9.03 -16.36
C LEU A 336 20.19 9.05 -17.72
N GLU A 337 19.85 7.89 -18.27
CA GLU A 337 19.05 7.77 -19.49
C GLU A 337 17.69 8.44 -19.34
N ALA A 338 17.01 8.19 -18.22
CA ALA A 338 15.73 8.84 -17.96
C ALA A 338 15.87 10.37 -17.90
N ALA A 339 16.86 10.89 -17.18
CA ALA A 339 17.10 12.34 -17.08
C ALA A 339 17.45 12.96 -18.45
N SER A 340 18.29 12.31 -19.26
CA SER A 340 18.68 12.78 -20.60
C SER A 340 17.50 12.80 -21.57
N ASN A 341 16.50 11.94 -21.36
CA ASN A 341 15.25 11.92 -22.11
C ASN A 341 14.21 12.94 -21.58
N GLY A 342 14.64 13.91 -20.76
CA GLY A 342 13.78 14.96 -20.22
C GLY A 342 12.79 14.48 -19.16
N ARG A 343 13.05 13.35 -18.50
CA ARG A 343 12.21 12.80 -17.44
C ARG A 343 12.71 13.22 -16.06
N HIS A 344 11.89 13.01 -15.03
CA HIS A 344 12.17 13.38 -13.65
C HIS A 344 12.30 12.11 -12.79
N PRO A 345 13.50 11.50 -12.73
CA PRO A 345 13.71 10.24 -12.04
C PRO A 345 13.86 10.41 -10.53
N LEU A 346 13.17 9.53 -9.81
CA LEU A 346 13.28 9.30 -8.38
C LEU A 346 13.83 7.90 -8.12
N VAL A 347 15.02 7.81 -7.55
CA VAL A 347 15.67 6.56 -7.18
C VAL A 347 15.41 6.27 -5.71
N LEU A 348 14.82 5.10 -5.42
CA LEU A 348 14.44 4.69 -4.06
C LEU A 348 15.26 3.52 -3.53
N SER A 349 15.84 3.70 -2.36
CA SER A 349 16.51 2.65 -1.61
C SER A 349 15.98 2.50 -0.19
N LYS A 350 15.97 1.28 0.33
CA LYS A 350 15.71 0.99 1.75
C LYS A 350 16.92 1.22 2.65
N ARG A 351 18.11 1.31 2.07
CA ARG A 351 19.38 1.44 2.79
C ARG A 351 19.98 2.82 2.54
N LYS A 352 20.28 3.55 3.63
CA LYS A 352 20.94 4.85 3.55
C LYS A 352 22.26 4.77 2.80
N LYS A 353 23.16 3.85 3.20
CA LYS A 353 24.47 3.65 2.56
C LYS A 353 24.35 3.38 1.05
N HIS A 354 23.32 2.66 0.63
CA HIS A 354 23.06 2.41 -0.79
C HIS A 354 22.59 3.68 -1.51
N ALA A 355 21.72 4.48 -0.89
CA ALA A 355 21.32 5.77 -1.47
C ALA A 355 22.53 6.72 -1.62
N GLU A 356 23.39 6.77 -0.61
CA GLU A 356 24.64 7.56 -0.65
C GLU A 356 25.61 7.06 -1.73
N GLU A 357 25.73 5.75 -1.93
CA GLU A 357 26.57 5.17 -2.97
C GLU A 357 26.04 5.49 -4.38
N LEU A 358 24.72 5.32 -4.62
CA LEU A 358 24.11 5.71 -5.89
C LEU A 358 24.24 7.20 -6.16
N PHE A 359 24.10 8.05 -5.15
CA PHE A 359 24.33 9.48 -5.23
C PHE A 359 25.77 9.79 -5.62
N ARG A 360 26.76 9.12 -5.00
CA ARG A 360 28.19 9.28 -5.32
C ARG A 360 28.47 8.89 -6.76
N LEU A 361 27.98 7.72 -7.21
CA LEU A 361 28.16 7.25 -8.58
C LEU A 361 27.58 8.21 -9.63
N LEU A 362 26.43 8.83 -9.34
CA LEU A 362 25.85 9.87 -10.21
C LEU A 362 26.71 11.12 -10.27
N LYS A 363 27.27 11.56 -9.13
CA LYS A 363 28.21 12.70 -9.08
C LYS A 363 29.51 12.43 -9.83
N ASP A 364 30.07 11.24 -9.69
CA ASP A 364 31.31 10.83 -10.39
C ASP A 364 31.12 10.85 -11.92
N ARG A 365 29.87 10.81 -12.40
CA ARG A 365 29.51 10.95 -13.82
C ARG A 365 29.13 12.38 -14.25
N GLY A 366 29.43 13.36 -13.40
CA GLY A 366 29.24 14.78 -13.70
C GLY A 366 27.82 15.31 -13.56
N HIS A 367 26.92 14.57 -12.90
CA HIS A 367 25.57 15.04 -12.60
C HIS A 367 25.48 15.66 -11.22
N GLU A 368 24.44 16.48 -11.00
CA GLU A 368 24.13 17.08 -9.70
C GLU A 368 22.82 16.47 -9.12
N PRO A 369 22.87 15.24 -8.60
CA PRO A 369 21.69 14.64 -7.98
C PRO A 369 21.34 15.30 -6.66
N ILE A 370 20.10 15.09 -6.19
CA ILE A 370 19.64 15.56 -4.90
C ILE A 370 19.50 14.34 -3.97
N LEU A 371 20.17 14.36 -2.81
CA LEU A 371 20.10 13.28 -1.83
C LEU A 371 19.12 13.62 -0.70
N LEU A 372 18.19 12.70 -0.43
CA LEU A 372 17.22 12.80 0.66
C LEU A 372 17.31 11.55 1.55
N THR A 373 17.93 11.68 2.73
CA THR A 373 18.03 10.61 3.74
C THR A 373 17.50 11.05 5.10
N GLY A 374 17.15 10.10 5.97
CA GLY A 374 16.49 10.38 7.26
C GLY A 374 17.35 11.12 8.29
N GLU A 375 18.66 11.21 8.10
CA GLU A 375 19.59 11.86 9.03
C GLU A 375 19.89 13.34 8.69
N ILE A 376 19.36 13.83 7.58
CA ILE A 376 19.44 15.25 7.27
C ILE A 376 18.66 16.03 8.34
N ASP A 377 19.28 17.06 8.91
CA ASP A 377 18.61 17.91 9.90
C ASP A 377 17.26 18.42 9.39
N ALA A 378 16.29 18.51 10.31
CA ALA A 378 14.91 18.88 9.93
C ALA A 378 14.83 20.25 9.23
N LYS A 379 15.72 21.19 9.57
CA LYS A 379 15.79 22.53 8.95
C LYS A 379 16.36 22.44 7.54
N GLU A 380 17.45 21.70 7.36
CA GLU A 380 18.08 21.46 6.06
C GLU A 380 17.16 20.68 5.14
N ARG A 381 16.54 19.60 5.64
CA ARG A 381 15.52 18.82 4.91
C ARG A 381 14.38 19.72 4.42
N LYS A 382 13.86 20.61 5.27
CA LYS A 382 12.82 21.55 4.89
C LYS A 382 13.30 22.52 3.80
N ALA A 383 14.53 22.98 3.89
CA ALA A 383 15.12 23.85 2.86
C ALA A 383 15.22 23.13 1.52
N ILE A 384 15.75 21.89 1.50
CA ILE A 384 15.82 21.06 0.29
C ILE A 384 14.42 20.83 -0.30
N LEU A 385 13.44 20.39 0.53
CA LEU A 385 12.08 20.14 0.06
C LEU A 385 11.42 21.40 -0.54
N ASN A 386 11.68 22.57 0.01
CA ASN A 386 11.17 23.84 -0.52
C ASN A 386 11.85 24.25 -1.83
N SER A 387 13.08 23.83 -2.08
CA SER A 387 13.79 24.13 -3.33
C SER A 387 13.45 23.16 -4.47
N LEU A 388 12.93 21.94 -4.16
CA LEU A 388 12.64 20.93 -5.18
C LEU A 388 11.73 21.41 -6.32
N PRO A 389 10.67 22.22 -6.10
CA PRO A 389 9.85 22.73 -7.19
C PRO A 389 10.64 23.60 -8.20
N CYS A 390 11.72 24.25 -7.76
CA CYS A 390 12.57 25.08 -8.64
C CYS A 390 13.37 24.25 -9.64
N PHE A 391 13.56 22.96 -9.38
CA PHE A 391 14.34 22.06 -10.23
C PHE A 391 13.51 21.31 -11.29
N GLU A 392 12.25 21.64 -11.45
CA GLU A 392 11.36 21.02 -12.44
C GLU A 392 11.92 21.07 -13.86
N HIS A 393 12.53 22.18 -14.25
CA HIS A 393 13.10 22.35 -15.60
C HIS A 393 14.53 21.83 -15.75
N GLU A 394 15.15 21.38 -14.67
CA GLU A 394 16.53 20.92 -14.67
C GLU A 394 16.66 19.40 -14.78
N HIS A 395 15.56 18.66 -14.75
CA HIS A 395 15.49 17.19 -14.81
C HIS A 395 16.46 16.50 -13.85
N ARG A 396 16.65 17.07 -12.65
CA ARG A 396 17.58 16.54 -11.65
C ARG A 396 17.13 15.18 -11.13
N ILE A 397 18.09 14.29 -10.93
CA ILE A 397 17.86 12.97 -10.34
C ILE A 397 17.72 13.11 -8.83
N ILE A 398 16.63 12.62 -8.26
CA ILE A 398 16.43 12.59 -6.81
C ILE A 398 16.75 11.18 -6.31
N VAL A 399 17.66 11.05 -5.36
CA VAL A 399 17.97 9.80 -4.67
C VAL A 399 17.45 9.90 -3.25
N ALA A 400 16.57 9.00 -2.85
CA ALA A 400 15.92 9.07 -1.54
C ALA A 400 15.84 7.72 -0.83
N THR A 401 15.75 7.77 0.51
CA THR A 401 15.37 6.60 1.29
C THR A 401 13.85 6.47 1.36
N GLU A 402 13.36 5.21 1.32
CA GLU A 402 11.92 4.89 1.33
C GLU A 402 11.17 5.53 2.51
N SER A 403 11.80 5.62 3.69
CA SER A 403 11.23 6.20 4.90
C SER A 403 10.85 7.67 4.78
N LEU A 404 11.59 8.45 3.98
CA LEU A 404 11.35 9.88 3.79
C LEU A 404 10.19 10.19 2.85
N LEU A 405 9.88 9.29 1.95
CA LEU A 405 8.75 9.47 1.04
C LEU A 405 7.39 9.48 1.77
N GLY A 406 7.32 8.95 3.00
CA GLY A 406 6.11 9.02 3.84
C GLY A 406 5.82 10.41 4.42
N GLU A 407 6.76 11.35 4.38
CA GLU A 407 6.74 12.58 5.18
C GLU A 407 6.53 13.86 4.36
N GLY A 408 5.41 13.97 3.64
CA GLY A 408 5.05 15.24 2.99
C GLY A 408 5.82 15.57 1.69
N PHE A 409 6.53 14.59 1.13
CA PHE A 409 7.17 14.71 -0.17
C PHE A 409 6.12 14.72 -1.28
N ASP A 410 5.88 15.88 -1.87
CA ASP A 410 4.84 16.11 -2.87
C ASP A 410 5.38 16.87 -4.08
N LEU A 411 5.79 16.12 -5.10
CA LEU A 411 6.26 16.67 -6.36
C LEU A 411 5.40 16.13 -7.51
N SER A 412 4.54 16.97 -8.06
CA SER A 412 3.62 16.58 -9.13
C SER A 412 4.32 16.28 -10.46
N TYR A 413 5.47 16.88 -10.73
CA TYR A 413 6.23 16.68 -11.96
C TYR A 413 6.95 15.33 -12.06
N LEU A 414 7.18 14.62 -10.94
CA LEU A 414 7.83 13.29 -10.96
C LEU A 414 7.08 12.31 -11.86
N ASP A 415 7.78 11.69 -12.78
CA ASP A 415 7.23 10.79 -13.78
C ASP A 415 7.96 9.45 -13.92
N THR A 416 9.10 9.30 -13.27
CA THR A 416 9.92 8.09 -13.34
C THR A 416 10.36 7.65 -11.94
N LEU A 417 10.14 6.37 -11.62
CA LEU A 417 10.52 5.74 -10.35
C LEU A 417 11.46 4.58 -10.60
N LEU A 418 12.63 4.59 -9.96
CA LEU A 418 13.57 3.48 -9.98
C LEU A 418 13.56 2.79 -8.61
N ILE A 419 13.07 1.56 -8.55
CA ILE A 419 12.97 0.77 -7.31
C ILE A 419 14.30 0.06 -7.07
N ALA A 420 15.29 0.79 -6.54
CA ALA A 420 16.66 0.29 -6.38
C ALA A 420 16.79 -0.88 -5.38
N THR A 421 15.82 -1.07 -4.49
CA THR A 421 15.79 -2.20 -3.54
C THR A 421 14.47 -2.97 -3.62
N PRO A 422 14.49 -4.31 -3.51
CA PRO A 422 13.27 -5.12 -3.64
C PRO A 422 12.20 -4.77 -2.60
N ILE A 423 10.96 -4.68 -3.05
CA ILE A 423 9.77 -4.44 -2.24
C ILE A 423 8.83 -5.64 -2.42
N SER A 424 8.16 -6.07 -1.35
CA SER A 424 7.23 -7.22 -1.39
C SER A 424 5.80 -6.89 -1.03
N TRP A 425 5.56 -5.71 -0.43
CA TRP A 425 4.24 -5.36 0.08
C TRP A 425 3.49 -4.44 -0.89
N ASP A 426 2.27 -4.84 -1.25
CA ASP A 426 1.40 -4.12 -2.19
C ASP A 426 1.14 -2.67 -1.78
N GLY A 427 0.95 -2.42 -0.49
CA GLY A 427 0.73 -1.08 0.03
C GLY A 427 1.92 -0.14 -0.18
N SER A 428 3.16 -0.62 0.00
CA SER A 428 4.37 0.18 -0.22
C SER A 428 4.50 0.57 -1.69
N ILE A 429 4.29 -0.39 -2.61
CA ILE A 429 4.32 -0.13 -4.06
C ILE A 429 3.22 0.85 -4.44
N THR A 430 2.00 0.65 -3.94
CA THR A 430 0.86 1.53 -4.21
C THR A 430 1.13 2.97 -3.75
N GLN A 431 1.73 3.15 -2.59
CA GLN A 431 2.09 4.48 -2.08
C GLN A 431 3.21 5.14 -2.88
N GLN A 432 4.25 4.37 -3.26
CA GLN A 432 5.38 4.89 -4.03
C GLN A 432 4.98 5.23 -5.47
N ALA A 433 4.32 4.30 -6.16
CA ALA A 433 3.80 4.51 -7.51
C ALA A 433 2.76 5.64 -7.55
N GLY A 434 1.92 5.73 -6.51
CA GLY A 434 0.90 6.76 -6.39
C GLY A 434 1.42 8.20 -6.40
N ARG A 435 2.71 8.41 -6.07
CA ARG A 435 3.35 9.72 -6.17
C ARG A 435 3.52 10.17 -7.62
N LEU A 436 3.73 9.21 -8.53
CA LEU A 436 3.80 9.48 -9.95
C LEU A 436 2.43 9.79 -10.56
N HIS A 437 1.32 9.39 -9.91
CA HIS A 437 -0.03 9.52 -10.45
C HIS A 437 -0.63 10.92 -10.32
N ARG A 438 0.10 11.88 -9.74
CA ARG A 438 -0.38 13.26 -9.65
C ARG A 438 -0.39 13.90 -11.01
N SER A 439 -1.49 14.57 -11.31
CA SER A 439 -1.62 15.32 -12.55
C SER A 439 -0.65 16.50 -12.55
N HIS A 440 0.05 16.69 -13.64
CA HIS A 440 0.94 17.79 -13.89
C HIS A 440 0.85 18.18 -15.37
N GLU A 441 1.03 19.46 -15.69
CA GLU A 441 0.97 19.94 -17.05
C GLU A 441 2.07 19.28 -17.92
N GLY A 442 1.69 18.79 -19.08
CA GLY A 442 2.61 18.05 -19.96
C GLY A 442 2.88 16.58 -19.62
N LYS A 443 2.48 16.10 -18.45
CA LYS A 443 2.72 14.72 -18.01
C LYS A 443 1.78 13.75 -18.67
N ARG A 444 2.26 13.00 -19.66
CA ARG A 444 1.48 12.00 -20.42
C ARG A 444 1.79 10.56 -20.08
N ARG A 445 2.92 10.31 -19.43
CA ARG A 445 3.43 8.96 -19.17
C ARG A 445 4.20 8.92 -17.86
N VAL A 446 4.00 7.84 -17.11
CA VAL A 446 4.79 7.50 -15.92
C VAL A 446 5.43 6.14 -16.09
N GLU A 447 6.67 6.00 -15.60
CA GLU A 447 7.46 4.78 -15.72
C GLU A 447 7.99 4.30 -14.37
N ILE A 448 8.00 2.98 -14.19
CA ILE A 448 8.66 2.34 -13.06
C ILE A 448 9.73 1.40 -13.60
N PHE A 449 10.97 1.61 -13.21
CA PHE A 449 12.06 0.66 -13.42
C PHE A 449 12.10 -0.29 -12.21
N ASP A 450 11.86 -1.56 -12.46
CA ASP A 450 11.84 -2.60 -11.45
C ASP A 450 13.02 -3.56 -11.67
N TYR A 451 14.01 -3.51 -10.78
CA TYR A 451 15.21 -4.36 -10.88
C TYR A 451 14.92 -5.74 -10.33
N VAL A 452 14.98 -6.72 -11.23
CA VAL A 452 14.51 -8.09 -11.01
C VAL A 452 15.68 -9.05 -10.90
N ASP A 453 15.86 -9.63 -9.71
CA ASP A 453 16.96 -10.53 -9.36
C ASP A 453 16.42 -11.96 -9.25
N LEU A 454 16.19 -12.66 -10.38
CA LEU A 454 15.51 -13.97 -10.43
C LEU A 454 16.35 -15.13 -9.86
N SER A 455 17.68 -14.99 -9.82
CA SER A 455 18.60 -16.01 -9.28
C SER A 455 18.33 -16.35 -7.80
N ILE A 456 17.60 -15.48 -7.09
CA ILE A 456 17.25 -15.66 -5.68
C ILE A 456 15.75 -15.97 -5.56
N PRO A 457 15.35 -17.20 -5.15
CA PRO A 457 13.95 -17.63 -5.14
C PRO A 457 13.00 -16.72 -4.31
N MET A 458 13.53 -16.12 -3.25
CA MET A 458 12.78 -15.15 -2.44
C MET A 458 12.43 -13.90 -3.26
N LEU A 459 13.39 -13.35 -3.99
CA LEU A 459 13.20 -12.12 -4.78
C LEU A 459 12.33 -12.38 -6.01
N ALA A 460 12.45 -13.55 -6.63
CA ALA A 460 11.57 -14.00 -7.70
C ALA A 460 10.09 -14.01 -7.24
N ARG A 461 9.81 -14.61 -6.06
CA ARG A 461 8.45 -14.58 -5.46
C ARG A 461 7.96 -13.17 -5.15
N MET A 462 8.87 -12.30 -4.68
CA MET A 462 8.52 -10.90 -4.44
C MET A 462 8.16 -10.17 -5.74
N TYR A 463 8.88 -10.43 -6.83
CA TYR A 463 8.57 -9.87 -8.14
C TYR A 463 7.20 -10.32 -8.64
N GLN A 464 6.86 -11.61 -8.54
CA GLN A 464 5.53 -12.11 -8.90
C GLN A 464 4.39 -11.40 -8.15
N LYS A 465 4.60 -11.05 -6.89
CA LYS A 465 3.64 -10.23 -6.13
C LYS A 465 3.54 -8.81 -6.69
N ARG A 466 4.69 -8.19 -7.02
CA ARG A 466 4.70 -6.84 -7.62
C ARG A 466 3.96 -6.78 -8.95
N LEU A 467 4.10 -7.78 -9.81
CA LEU A 467 3.37 -7.86 -11.07
C LEU A 467 1.85 -7.78 -10.88
N LYS A 468 1.32 -8.50 -9.89
CA LYS A 468 -0.11 -8.43 -9.54
C LYS A 468 -0.52 -7.02 -9.09
N THR A 469 0.32 -6.36 -8.32
CA THR A 469 0.07 -4.99 -7.85
C THR A 469 0.13 -3.99 -9.00
N TYR A 470 1.11 -4.10 -9.89
CA TYR A 470 1.20 -3.27 -11.09
C TYR A 470 -0.05 -3.40 -11.97
N ALA A 471 -0.50 -4.63 -12.19
CA ALA A 471 -1.74 -4.89 -12.93
C ALA A 471 -2.98 -4.26 -12.26
N LYS A 472 -3.08 -4.32 -10.92
CA LYS A 472 -4.15 -3.64 -10.15
C LYS A 472 -4.10 -2.12 -10.31
N LEU A 473 -2.89 -1.54 -10.36
CA LEU A 473 -2.69 -0.10 -10.51
C LEU A 473 -2.82 0.40 -11.95
N GLY A 474 -3.07 -0.48 -12.91
CA GLY A 474 -3.22 -0.15 -14.33
C GLY A 474 -1.90 0.11 -15.05
N TYR A 475 -0.80 -0.45 -14.56
CA TYR A 475 0.47 -0.43 -15.28
C TYR A 475 0.53 -1.56 -16.31
N GLU A 476 1.06 -1.23 -17.47
CA GLU A 476 1.42 -2.17 -18.52
C GLU A 476 2.89 -2.55 -18.37
N VAL A 477 3.21 -3.84 -18.49
CA VAL A 477 4.59 -4.28 -18.49
C VAL A 477 5.15 -4.04 -19.89
N TYR A 478 6.23 -3.26 -19.96
CA TYR A 478 6.90 -2.98 -21.22
C TYR A 478 7.67 -4.22 -21.69
N VAL A 479 7.27 -4.75 -22.81
CA VAL A 479 8.01 -5.77 -23.55
C VAL A 479 8.67 -5.05 -24.72
N ALA A 480 10.00 -5.05 -24.78
CA ALA A 480 10.73 -4.44 -25.88
C ALA A 480 10.31 -5.11 -27.21
N LYS A 481 9.79 -4.34 -28.16
CA LYS A 481 9.37 -4.87 -29.48
C LYS A 481 10.54 -5.13 -30.41
N ASP A 482 11.70 -4.52 -30.13
CA ASP A 482 12.90 -4.64 -30.97
C ASP A 482 13.89 -5.62 -30.35
N ALA A 483 13.58 -6.90 -30.46
CA ALA A 483 14.45 -8.00 -30.04
C ALA A 483 15.59 -8.29 -31.04
N SER A 484 16.02 -7.33 -31.85
CA SER A 484 17.17 -7.52 -32.75
C SER A 484 18.52 -7.20 -32.13
N GLN A 485 18.58 -6.64 -30.91
CA GLN A 485 19.85 -6.32 -30.20
C GLN A 485 19.84 -6.44 -28.67
N ALA A 486 18.76 -6.87 -28.03
CA ALA A 486 18.77 -7.20 -26.60
C ALA A 486 17.96 -8.46 -26.43
N GLU A 487 18.57 -9.48 -25.86
CA GLU A 487 17.93 -10.74 -25.46
C GLU A 487 16.60 -10.44 -24.80
N ALA A 488 15.51 -10.68 -25.54
CA ALA A 488 14.15 -10.44 -25.08
C ALA A 488 13.81 -11.48 -24.00
N ASN A 489 14.05 -11.15 -22.75
CA ASN A 489 13.46 -11.87 -21.65
C ASN A 489 11.96 -11.55 -21.62
N ILE A 490 11.17 -12.25 -22.42
CA ILE A 490 9.72 -12.18 -22.42
C ILE A 490 9.26 -12.82 -21.12
N LEU A 491 8.74 -11.99 -20.20
CA LEU A 491 8.07 -12.49 -19.00
C LEU A 491 6.65 -12.90 -19.36
N ILE A 492 6.43 -14.18 -19.33
CA ILE A 492 5.10 -14.76 -19.51
C ILE A 492 4.57 -15.14 -18.13
N ASP A 493 3.35 -14.72 -17.83
CA ASP A 493 2.70 -15.14 -16.60
C ASP A 493 2.42 -16.65 -16.61
N SER A 494 2.22 -17.23 -15.41
CA SER A 494 2.00 -18.67 -15.26
C SER A 494 0.75 -19.19 -15.98
N SER A 495 -0.19 -18.33 -16.38
CA SER A 495 -1.40 -18.71 -17.10
C SER A 495 -1.15 -18.87 -18.60
N HIS A 496 -0.22 -18.10 -19.17
CA HIS A 496 0.12 -18.11 -20.59
C HIS A 496 1.44 -18.84 -20.91
N PHE A 497 2.20 -19.23 -19.86
CA PHE A 497 3.51 -19.88 -20.00
C PHE A 497 3.47 -21.10 -20.93
N LEU A 498 2.57 -22.05 -20.67
CA LEU A 498 2.48 -23.27 -21.46
C LEU A 498 2.01 -23.03 -22.90
N GLU A 499 1.09 -22.07 -23.10
CA GLU A 499 0.61 -21.73 -24.43
C GLU A 499 1.73 -21.15 -25.30
N THR A 500 2.53 -20.24 -24.72
CA THR A 500 3.61 -19.59 -25.46
C THR A 500 4.79 -20.53 -25.67
N LEU A 501 5.16 -21.33 -24.66
CA LEU A 501 6.17 -22.39 -24.82
C LEU A 501 5.78 -23.39 -25.91
N ASN A 502 4.52 -23.82 -25.95
CA ASN A 502 4.01 -24.71 -27.00
C ASN A 502 4.12 -24.07 -28.39
N LYS A 503 3.81 -22.77 -28.54
CA LYS A 503 3.98 -22.06 -29.80
C LYS A 503 5.44 -22.03 -30.25
N ASP A 504 6.36 -21.76 -29.34
CA ASP A 504 7.79 -21.73 -29.65
C ASP A 504 8.33 -23.11 -30.00
N ILE A 505 7.93 -24.14 -29.27
CA ILE A 505 8.26 -25.54 -29.62
C ILE A 505 7.74 -25.88 -31.02
N VAL A 506 6.50 -25.53 -31.36
CA VAL A 506 5.92 -25.79 -32.69
C VAL A 506 6.64 -25.02 -33.78
N ASN A 507 7.16 -23.83 -33.49
CA ASN A 507 7.86 -22.97 -34.46
C ASN A 507 9.37 -23.30 -34.57
N ALA A 508 9.90 -24.22 -33.75
CA ALA A 508 11.31 -24.61 -33.78
C ALA A 508 11.74 -25.07 -35.17
N THR A 509 12.95 -24.68 -35.59
CA THR A 509 13.51 -24.94 -36.93
C THR A 509 14.77 -25.78 -36.92
N LYS A 510 15.51 -25.82 -35.80
CA LYS A 510 16.78 -26.54 -35.70
C LYS A 510 16.75 -27.63 -34.63
N ASN A 511 16.65 -27.24 -33.36
CA ASN A 511 16.71 -28.17 -32.25
C ASN A 511 15.94 -27.65 -31.03
N ILE A 512 15.58 -28.54 -30.12
CA ILE A 512 14.94 -28.26 -28.83
C ILE A 512 15.74 -29.00 -27.75
N PHE A 513 16.25 -28.27 -26.78
CA PHE A 513 16.92 -28.81 -25.61
C PHE A 513 16.11 -28.48 -24.35
N ILE A 514 15.78 -29.51 -23.55
CA ILE A 514 15.02 -29.37 -22.31
C ILE A 514 15.83 -29.95 -21.15
N ALA A 515 16.17 -29.12 -20.17
CA ALA A 515 16.74 -29.56 -18.90
C ALA A 515 15.74 -29.30 -17.77
N ALA A 516 15.40 -30.32 -16.99
CA ALA A 516 14.45 -30.20 -15.90
C ALA A 516 14.92 -30.98 -14.65
N PRO A 517 14.62 -30.48 -13.43
CA PRO A 517 14.96 -31.17 -12.20
C PRO A 517 14.17 -32.47 -12.02
N TYR A 518 12.98 -32.57 -12.58
CA TYR A 518 12.12 -33.74 -12.62
C TYR A 518 11.13 -33.67 -13.78
N ALA A 519 10.62 -34.80 -14.24
CA ALA A 519 9.53 -34.86 -15.21
C ALA A 519 8.24 -35.31 -14.53
N SER A 520 7.14 -34.60 -14.75
CA SER A 520 5.80 -35.01 -14.34
C SER A 520 4.96 -35.38 -15.56
N SER A 521 4.16 -36.43 -15.44
CA SER A 521 3.24 -36.88 -16.50
C SER A 521 2.29 -35.76 -16.92
N ALA A 522 1.76 -34.96 -15.97
CA ALA A 522 0.87 -33.85 -16.25
C ALA A 522 1.52 -32.73 -17.09
N CYS A 523 2.80 -32.44 -16.90
CA CYS A 523 3.52 -31.45 -17.68
C CYS A 523 3.82 -31.99 -19.09
N LEU A 524 4.33 -33.23 -19.17
CA LEU A 524 4.63 -33.91 -20.43
C LEU A 524 3.40 -34.03 -21.31
N THR A 525 2.23 -34.39 -20.74
CA THR A 525 0.98 -34.49 -21.50
C THR A 525 0.59 -33.15 -22.15
N LYS A 526 0.86 -32.03 -21.47
CA LYS A 526 0.57 -30.68 -22.03
C LYS A 526 1.53 -30.27 -23.15
N LEU A 527 2.73 -30.81 -23.19
CA LEU A 527 3.74 -30.53 -24.21
C LEU A 527 3.75 -31.61 -25.32
N LYS A 528 3.04 -32.72 -25.14
CA LYS A 528 3.07 -33.89 -25.99
C LYS A 528 2.85 -33.55 -27.46
N ASP A 529 1.76 -32.88 -27.78
CA ASP A 529 1.38 -32.58 -29.17
C ASP A 529 2.40 -31.68 -29.87
N SER A 530 2.93 -30.70 -29.16
CA SER A 530 3.92 -29.75 -29.67
C SER A 530 5.26 -30.41 -29.93
N LEU A 531 5.75 -31.23 -28.98
CA LEU A 531 6.99 -31.99 -29.12
C LEU A 531 6.89 -33.05 -30.24
N THR A 532 5.82 -33.82 -30.29
CA THR A 532 5.57 -34.81 -31.32
C THR A 532 5.49 -34.16 -32.72
N SER A 533 4.81 -33.01 -32.83
CA SER A 533 4.76 -32.25 -34.08
C SER A 533 6.13 -31.79 -34.54
N SER A 534 6.97 -31.30 -33.63
CA SER A 534 8.34 -30.87 -33.95
C SER A 534 9.22 -32.05 -34.37
N MET A 535 9.11 -33.16 -33.69
CA MET A 535 9.82 -34.39 -34.04
C MET A 535 9.43 -34.91 -35.42
N THR A 536 8.14 -34.87 -35.77
CA THR A 536 7.64 -35.26 -37.10
C THR A 536 8.20 -34.36 -38.22
N ARG A 537 8.56 -33.14 -37.93
CA ARG A 537 9.24 -32.19 -38.84
C ARG A 537 10.76 -32.43 -38.93
N GLY A 538 11.31 -33.38 -38.19
CA GLY A 538 12.73 -33.68 -38.16
C GLY A 538 13.56 -32.79 -37.23
N ILE A 539 12.92 -32.07 -36.30
CA ILE A 539 13.61 -31.25 -35.30
C ILE A 539 14.24 -32.19 -34.24
N GLY A 540 15.53 -31.98 -33.96
CA GLY A 540 16.23 -32.72 -32.90
C GLY A 540 15.73 -32.31 -31.51
N ILE A 541 15.35 -33.29 -30.69
CA ILE A 541 14.89 -33.03 -29.32
C ILE A 541 15.80 -33.74 -28.34
N GLU A 542 16.42 -32.99 -27.42
CA GLU A 542 17.23 -33.55 -26.34
C GLU A 542 16.62 -33.18 -24.99
N ILE A 543 16.39 -34.18 -24.14
CA ILE A 543 15.82 -34.00 -22.80
C ILE A 543 16.75 -34.55 -21.74
N ILE A 544 17.14 -33.68 -20.79
CA ILE A 544 17.97 -34.06 -19.63
C ILE A 544 17.15 -33.85 -18.35
N ILE A 545 17.09 -34.87 -17.50
CA ILE A 545 16.35 -34.84 -16.23
C ILE A 545 17.33 -35.12 -15.08
N ALA A 546 17.26 -34.33 -14.00
CA ALA A 546 18.15 -34.51 -12.85
C ALA A 546 17.72 -35.64 -11.91
N SER A 547 16.54 -36.21 -12.07
CA SER A 547 16.04 -37.34 -11.27
C SER A 547 15.33 -38.37 -12.14
N ASN A 548 15.38 -39.66 -11.75
CA ASN A 548 14.66 -40.71 -12.46
C ASN A 548 13.15 -40.37 -12.49
N PRO A 549 12.52 -40.32 -13.68
CA PRO A 549 11.09 -40.08 -13.78
C PRO A 549 10.28 -41.25 -13.22
N ARG A 550 9.10 -40.94 -12.70
CA ARG A 550 8.14 -41.97 -12.27
C ARG A 550 7.60 -42.75 -13.46
N ASP A 551 7.02 -43.90 -13.19
CA ASP A 551 6.57 -44.82 -14.26
C ASP A 551 5.45 -44.21 -15.14
N ASP A 552 4.59 -43.34 -14.57
CA ASP A 552 3.61 -42.59 -15.33
C ASP A 552 4.25 -41.60 -16.32
N ALA A 553 5.31 -40.93 -15.95
CA ALA A 553 6.07 -40.04 -16.82
C ALA A 553 6.88 -40.79 -17.87
N LYS A 554 7.45 -41.97 -17.52
CA LYS A 554 8.13 -42.84 -18.48
C LYS A 554 7.18 -43.33 -19.56
N ALA A 555 5.94 -43.68 -19.20
CA ALA A 555 4.93 -44.09 -20.15
C ALA A 555 4.63 -42.96 -21.19
N VAL A 556 4.57 -41.72 -20.77
CA VAL A 556 4.36 -40.56 -21.68
C VAL A 556 5.57 -40.38 -22.61
N PHE A 557 6.81 -40.52 -22.12
CA PHE A 557 8.00 -40.47 -22.98
C PHE A 557 8.00 -41.57 -24.03
N ALA A 558 7.68 -42.82 -23.62
CA ALA A 558 7.56 -43.93 -24.53
C ALA A 558 6.47 -43.72 -25.61
N GLU A 559 5.34 -43.15 -25.20
CA GLU A 559 4.25 -42.83 -26.13
C GLU A 559 4.63 -41.74 -27.14
N MET A 560 5.44 -40.75 -26.74
CA MET A 560 5.96 -39.73 -27.64
C MET A 560 7.11 -40.20 -28.53
N GLY A 561 7.75 -41.31 -28.19
CA GLY A 561 8.95 -41.78 -28.88
C GLY A 561 10.18 -40.90 -28.66
N ILE A 562 10.23 -40.18 -27.53
CA ILE A 562 11.31 -39.24 -27.19
C ILE A 562 12.21 -39.87 -26.13
N ASP A 563 13.51 -39.96 -26.42
CA ASP A 563 14.52 -40.41 -25.49
C ASP A 563 14.88 -39.26 -24.51
N TYR A 564 15.25 -39.65 -23.29
CA TYR A 564 15.75 -38.73 -22.28
C TYR A 564 16.98 -39.28 -21.57
N SER A 565 17.85 -38.39 -21.10
CA SER A 565 19.00 -38.76 -20.28
C SER A 565 18.81 -38.28 -18.82
N VAL A 566 19.32 -39.10 -17.88
CA VAL A 566 19.30 -38.77 -16.45
C VAL A 566 20.70 -38.36 -16.02
N LYS A 567 20.85 -37.10 -15.59
CA LYS A 567 22.10 -36.54 -15.02
C LYS A 567 21.83 -36.05 -13.62
N ILE A 568 22.36 -36.71 -12.61
CA ILE A 568 22.08 -36.46 -11.19
C ILE A 568 22.73 -35.15 -10.69
N GLU A 569 23.70 -34.59 -11.41
CA GLU A 569 24.37 -33.34 -11.03
C GLU A 569 23.78 -32.12 -11.77
N GLY A 570 23.12 -31.26 -11.01
CA GLY A 570 22.61 -29.96 -11.47
C GLY A 570 21.12 -29.76 -11.23
N ARG A 571 20.74 -28.56 -10.82
CA ARG A 571 19.32 -28.13 -10.69
C ARG A 571 18.97 -27.18 -11.83
N LEU A 572 19.39 -27.48 -13.05
CA LEU A 572 19.05 -26.66 -14.20
C LEU A 572 17.59 -26.90 -14.59
N CYS A 573 16.85 -25.85 -14.79
CA CYS A 573 15.53 -25.88 -15.39
C CYS A 573 15.53 -24.86 -16.52
N ALA A 574 15.63 -25.32 -17.75
CA ALA A 574 15.66 -24.48 -18.92
C ALA A 574 15.18 -25.27 -20.16
N THR A 575 14.50 -24.56 -21.06
CA THR A 575 14.26 -25.05 -22.43
C THR A 575 14.94 -24.09 -23.38
N VAL A 576 15.79 -24.61 -24.26
CA VAL A 576 16.49 -23.86 -25.31
C VAL A 576 15.95 -24.32 -26.66
N ILE A 577 15.50 -23.39 -27.47
CA ILE A 577 14.92 -23.64 -28.79
C ILE A 577 15.79 -22.93 -29.82
N ASP A 578 16.26 -23.66 -30.81
CA ASP A 578 17.06 -23.20 -31.95
C ASP A 578 18.37 -22.48 -31.54
N GLU A 579 18.88 -22.74 -30.33
CA GLU A 579 20.06 -22.07 -29.73
C GLU A 579 19.86 -20.57 -29.48
N GLU A 580 18.67 -20.03 -29.66
CA GLU A 580 18.36 -18.60 -29.60
C GLU A 580 17.34 -18.26 -28.50
N THR A 581 16.30 -19.07 -28.33
CA THR A 581 15.24 -18.83 -27.35
C THR A 581 15.46 -19.67 -26.11
N VAL A 582 15.57 -19.05 -24.93
CA VAL A 582 15.74 -19.72 -23.63
C VAL A 582 14.54 -19.46 -22.73
N TRP A 583 13.92 -20.55 -22.23
CA TRP A 583 12.78 -20.57 -21.31
C TRP A 583 13.18 -20.98 -19.90
#